data_88c2b02dcdf2369be8c16b9b793a811b
#
_entry.id   88c2b02dcdf2369be8c16b9b793a811b
#
_cell.length_a   1.000
_cell.length_b   1.000
_cell.length_c   1.000
_cell.angle_alpha   90.00
_cell.angle_beta   90.00
_cell.angle_gamma   90.00
#
_symmetry.space_group_name_H-M   'P 1'
#
loop_
_entity.id
_entity.type
_entity.pdbx_description
1 polymer ?
#
loop_
_entity_poly.entity_id
_entity_poly.type
_entity_poly.pdbx_seq_one_letter_code
_entity_poly.pdbx_strand_id
1 'polypeptide(L)'
;MKILAWAALLVCSPLFAQSPERVVVLDFSATDTLHALGEGEHIIAVPKAQLPAYLAPVLRESVVDTGSADKLAYSQLRQLKPDAIYAPALGAQTQAALQQLAPTHVLAFSPAQYWPDFKRNALAVAAPYAKEALAQQRLNGLQQQITALTQNTASEPRSLLVLEHKQGHYRWQAQAAYQGLLYEVLHIKRPVNLPKQSLEVTQAHIQQWQPDALCVIDLSAGPNQQSVDVSVLEEAARTTPALAAGRIKMLNPQHWPQTAVGLQGMQLQLDDVARLW
;
A
#
# COMPACT_ATOMS: atom_id res chain seq x y z
N MET A 1 -42.84 54.54 29.70
CA MET A 1 -42.85 53.32 28.88
C MET A 1 -41.40 52.99 28.56
N LYS A 2 -40.82 51.96 29.18
CA LYS A 2 -39.46 51.47 28.89
C LYS A 2 -39.62 50.19 28.07
N ILE A 3 -39.18 50.23 26.80
CA ILE A 3 -39.20 49.05 25.92
C ILE A 3 -37.87 48.31 26.17
N LEU A 4 -37.92 47.14 26.76
CA LEU A 4 -36.81 46.20 26.85
C LEU A 4 -36.70 45.46 25.50
N ALA A 5 -35.63 45.71 24.75
CA ALA A 5 -35.28 44.93 23.58
C ALA A 5 -34.53 43.68 24.03
N TRP A 6 -35.15 42.51 23.84
CA TRP A 6 -34.47 41.21 23.98
C TRP A 6 -33.63 40.94 22.72
N ALA A 7 -32.30 40.97 22.88
CA ALA A 7 -31.41 40.50 21.84
C ALA A 7 -31.32 38.97 21.93
N ALA A 8 -31.92 38.26 20.99
CA ALA A 8 -31.74 36.82 20.85
C ALA A 8 -30.34 36.54 20.29
N LEU A 9 -29.41 36.05 21.10
CA LEU A 9 -28.15 35.48 20.65
C LEU A 9 -28.43 34.15 19.94
N LEU A 10 -28.35 34.14 18.61
CA LEU A 10 -28.26 32.94 17.80
C LEU A 10 -26.90 32.30 18.08
N VAL A 11 -26.84 31.29 18.94
CA VAL A 11 -25.70 30.41 19.10
C VAL A 11 -25.65 29.51 17.86
N CYS A 12 -24.83 29.88 16.89
CA CYS A 12 -24.48 29.04 15.74
C CYS A 12 -23.56 27.95 16.27
N SER A 13 -24.14 26.81 16.66
CA SER A 13 -23.35 25.61 17.00
C SER A 13 -22.66 25.16 15.73
N PRO A 14 -21.31 25.00 15.71
CA PRO A 14 -20.64 24.41 14.56
C PRO A 14 -21.20 22.99 14.36
N LEU A 15 -21.75 22.71 13.18
CA LEU A 15 -22.11 21.37 12.75
C LEU A 15 -20.78 20.62 12.55
N PHE A 16 -20.29 19.97 13.60
CA PHE A 16 -19.22 18.99 13.44
C PHE A 16 -19.80 17.85 12.59
N ALA A 17 -19.26 17.67 11.39
CA ALA A 17 -19.57 16.48 10.61
C ALA A 17 -19.25 15.26 11.49
N GLN A 18 -20.24 14.40 11.71
CA GLN A 18 -20.07 13.19 12.50
C GLN A 18 -19.06 12.28 11.78
N SER A 19 -18.10 11.75 12.54
CA SER A 19 -17.12 10.78 11.99
C SER A 19 -17.85 9.57 11.41
N PRO A 20 -17.44 9.03 10.26
CA PRO A 20 -18.07 7.85 9.71
C PRO A 20 -17.91 6.65 10.65
N GLU A 21 -19.03 6.03 11.04
CA GLU A 21 -19.05 4.85 11.93
C GLU A 21 -19.11 3.52 11.17
N ARG A 22 -19.53 3.55 9.90
CA ARG A 22 -19.76 2.37 9.07
C ARG A 22 -19.05 2.50 7.72
N VAL A 23 -17.80 2.07 7.68
CA VAL A 23 -16.94 2.32 6.54
C VAL A 23 -16.70 1.05 5.72
N VAL A 24 -16.97 1.13 4.43
CA VAL A 24 -16.55 0.13 3.46
C VAL A 24 -15.18 0.56 2.89
N VAL A 25 -14.21 -0.33 2.96
CA VAL A 25 -12.85 -0.02 2.51
C VAL A 25 -12.42 -0.99 1.41
N LEU A 26 -12.34 -0.49 0.19
CA LEU A 26 -11.92 -1.24 -1.00
C LEU A 26 -10.42 -1.04 -1.30
N ASP A 27 -9.74 -0.20 -0.51
CA ASP A 27 -8.32 0.13 -0.64
C ASP A 27 -7.56 -0.31 0.62
N PHE A 28 -6.57 -1.20 0.46
CA PHE A 28 -5.83 -1.72 1.60
C PHE A 28 -4.98 -0.67 2.31
N SER A 29 -4.54 0.39 1.61
CA SER A 29 -3.82 1.48 2.25
C SER A 29 -4.70 2.26 3.23
N ALA A 30 -6.00 2.39 2.94
CA ALA A 30 -6.98 2.96 3.86
C ALA A 30 -7.28 2.02 5.03
N THR A 31 -7.43 0.71 4.79
CA THR A 31 -7.60 -0.29 5.86
C THR A 31 -6.45 -0.22 6.88
N ASP A 32 -5.24 -0.23 6.37
CA ASP A 32 -4.01 -0.12 7.16
C ASP A 32 -3.95 1.22 7.93
N THR A 33 -4.21 2.33 7.23
CA THR A 33 -4.15 3.66 7.83
C THR A 33 -5.20 3.84 8.92
N LEU A 34 -6.47 3.44 8.70
CA LEU A 34 -7.51 3.48 9.72
C LEU A 34 -7.11 2.68 10.95
N HIS A 35 -6.57 1.48 10.74
CA HIS A 35 -6.09 0.66 11.84
C HIS A 35 -4.94 1.31 12.60
N ALA A 36 -3.93 1.84 11.89
CA ALA A 36 -2.77 2.51 12.48
C ALA A 36 -3.14 3.78 13.27
N LEU A 37 -4.29 4.40 12.96
CA LEU A 37 -4.84 5.56 13.64
C LEU A 37 -5.79 5.22 14.81
N GLY A 38 -6.08 3.92 15.01
CA GLY A 38 -7.01 3.45 16.05
C GLY A 38 -8.48 3.46 15.63
N GLU A 39 -8.78 3.65 14.34
CA GLU A 39 -10.13 3.77 13.78
C GLU A 39 -10.59 2.51 13.02
N GLY A 40 -9.87 1.41 13.21
CA GLY A 40 -10.17 0.11 12.54
C GLY A 40 -11.54 -0.48 12.90
N GLU A 41 -12.12 -0.11 14.05
CA GLU A 41 -13.44 -0.57 14.48
C GLU A 41 -14.58 -0.09 13.58
N HIS A 42 -14.38 1.00 12.86
CA HIS A 42 -15.37 1.55 11.92
C HIS A 42 -15.45 0.77 10.61
N ILE A 43 -14.47 -0.10 10.34
CA ILE A 43 -14.44 -0.91 9.12
C ILE A 43 -15.48 -2.02 9.21
N ILE A 44 -16.45 -2.02 8.29
CA ILE A 44 -17.53 -3.02 8.23
C ILE A 44 -17.40 -3.98 7.06
N ALA A 45 -16.63 -3.63 6.01
CA ALA A 45 -16.40 -4.51 4.87
C ALA A 45 -15.07 -4.17 4.17
N VAL A 46 -14.38 -5.22 3.69
CA VAL A 46 -13.12 -5.15 2.92
C VAL A 46 -13.07 -6.29 1.89
N PRO A 47 -12.25 -6.22 0.84
CA PRO A 47 -12.01 -7.33 -0.08
C PRO A 47 -11.08 -8.39 0.57
N LYS A 48 -11.66 -9.40 1.22
CA LYS A 48 -10.92 -10.37 2.04
C LYS A 48 -9.95 -11.25 1.24
N ALA A 49 -10.27 -11.58 0.00
CA ALA A 49 -9.49 -12.53 -0.80
C ALA A 49 -8.04 -12.07 -1.09
N GLN A 50 -7.80 -10.77 -1.07
CA GLN A 50 -6.49 -10.17 -1.37
C GLN A 50 -5.92 -9.39 -0.19
N LEU A 51 -6.52 -9.54 0.99
CA LEU A 51 -6.10 -8.81 2.19
C LEU A 51 -4.69 -9.24 2.60
N PRO A 52 -3.74 -8.30 2.77
CA PRO A 52 -2.44 -8.61 3.33
C PRO A 52 -2.58 -9.28 4.71
N ALA A 53 -1.81 -10.36 4.96
CA ALA A 53 -2.01 -11.16 6.17
C ALA A 53 -1.71 -10.36 7.46
N TYR A 54 -0.86 -9.33 7.41
CA TYR A 54 -0.63 -8.47 8.58
C TYR A 54 -1.88 -7.65 8.98
N LEU A 55 -2.85 -7.47 8.06
CA LEU A 55 -4.12 -6.80 8.33
C LEU A 55 -5.22 -7.76 8.79
N ALA A 56 -5.10 -9.06 8.49
CA ALA A 56 -6.13 -10.03 8.85
C ALA A 56 -6.41 -10.11 10.38
N PRO A 57 -5.38 -10.13 11.26
CA PRO A 57 -5.60 -10.22 12.72
C PRO A 57 -6.25 -8.99 13.34
N VAL A 58 -6.20 -7.85 12.66
CA VAL A 58 -6.72 -6.58 13.20
C VAL A 58 -8.15 -6.29 12.77
N LEU A 59 -8.69 -7.10 11.84
CA LEU A 59 -10.09 -7.00 11.45
C LEU A 59 -10.97 -7.83 12.37
N ARG A 60 -12.11 -7.27 12.74
CA ARG A 60 -13.15 -8.01 13.49
C ARG A 60 -13.73 -9.13 12.62
N GLU A 61 -14.15 -10.22 13.23
CA GLU A 61 -14.82 -11.33 12.54
C GLU A 61 -16.09 -10.89 11.78
N SER A 62 -16.79 -9.88 12.31
CA SER A 62 -18.00 -9.30 11.71
C SER A 62 -17.77 -8.52 10.42
N VAL A 63 -16.52 -8.21 10.06
CA VAL A 63 -16.20 -7.51 8.81
C VAL A 63 -16.55 -8.38 7.62
N VAL A 64 -17.34 -7.82 6.70
CA VAL A 64 -17.89 -8.53 5.55
C VAL A 64 -16.91 -8.53 4.39
N ASP A 65 -16.96 -9.55 3.53
CA ASP A 65 -16.20 -9.58 2.28
C ASP A 65 -16.93 -8.79 1.19
N THR A 66 -16.26 -7.80 0.60
CA THR A 66 -16.84 -7.00 -0.50
C THR A 66 -16.77 -7.70 -1.85
N GLY A 67 -16.06 -8.82 -1.95
CA GLY A 67 -15.61 -9.38 -3.22
C GLY A 67 -14.42 -8.58 -3.80
N SER A 68 -14.00 -8.94 -5.00
CA SER A 68 -12.93 -8.26 -5.73
C SER A 68 -13.44 -7.00 -6.45
N ALA A 69 -12.52 -6.09 -6.82
CA ALA A 69 -12.88 -4.82 -7.48
C ALA A 69 -13.66 -4.98 -8.79
N ASP A 70 -13.47 -6.10 -9.50
CA ASP A 70 -14.20 -6.48 -10.71
C ASP A 70 -15.52 -7.21 -10.45
N LYS A 71 -15.74 -7.69 -9.21
CA LYS A 71 -16.94 -8.44 -8.79
C LYS A 71 -17.45 -7.99 -7.43
N LEU A 72 -17.70 -6.69 -7.28
CA LEU A 72 -18.22 -6.14 -6.04
C LEU A 72 -19.66 -6.64 -5.75
N ALA A 73 -19.90 -7.01 -4.51
CA ALA A 73 -21.20 -7.46 -4.02
C ALA A 73 -22.13 -6.26 -3.73
N TYR A 74 -22.52 -5.49 -4.76
CA TYR A 74 -23.30 -4.24 -4.61
C TYR A 74 -24.57 -4.37 -3.78
N SER A 75 -25.32 -5.48 -3.92
CA SER A 75 -26.52 -5.74 -3.13
C SER A 75 -26.23 -5.83 -1.63
N GLN A 76 -25.13 -6.51 -1.28
CA GLN A 76 -24.67 -6.64 0.09
C GLN A 76 -24.14 -5.31 0.62
N LEU A 77 -23.35 -4.57 -0.17
CA LEU A 77 -22.85 -3.25 0.22
C LEU A 77 -23.99 -2.28 0.51
N ARG A 78 -25.08 -2.31 -0.27
CA ARG A 78 -26.28 -1.50 -0.03
C ARG A 78 -26.97 -1.86 1.30
N GLN A 79 -27.05 -3.15 1.63
CA GLN A 79 -27.63 -3.61 2.91
C GLN A 79 -26.82 -3.18 4.12
N LEU A 80 -25.50 -3.06 3.95
CA LEU A 80 -24.60 -2.59 5.00
C LEU A 80 -24.82 -1.11 5.36
N LYS A 81 -25.48 -0.31 4.50
CA LYS A 81 -25.74 1.13 4.69
C LYS A 81 -24.48 1.86 5.19
N PRO A 82 -23.40 1.89 4.38
CA PRO A 82 -22.17 2.56 4.79
C PRO A 82 -22.35 4.09 4.88
N ASP A 83 -21.62 4.73 5.79
CA ASP A 83 -21.56 6.18 5.90
C ASP A 83 -20.49 6.75 4.97
N ALA A 84 -19.46 5.97 4.67
CA ALA A 84 -18.38 6.32 3.75
C ALA A 84 -17.80 5.09 3.06
N ILE A 85 -17.22 5.30 1.88
CA ILE A 85 -16.49 4.29 1.11
C ILE A 85 -15.11 4.85 0.78
N TYR A 86 -14.04 4.12 1.10
CA TYR A 86 -12.68 4.39 0.61
C TYR A 86 -12.35 3.43 -0.51
N ALA A 87 -11.95 3.93 -1.65
CA ALA A 87 -11.66 3.13 -2.84
C ALA A 87 -10.41 3.61 -3.57
N PRO A 88 -9.65 2.71 -4.23
CA PRO A 88 -8.62 3.13 -5.18
C PRO A 88 -9.28 3.81 -6.39
N ALA A 89 -8.48 4.34 -7.30
CA ALA A 89 -8.99 4.82 -8.58
C ALA A 89 -9.58 3.63 -9.37
N LEU A 90 -10.89 3.65 -9.59
CA LEU A 90 -11.65 2.63 -10.31
C LEU A 90 -12.22 3.21 -11.61
N GLY A 91 -12.70 2.33 -12.51
CA GLY A 91 -13.40 2.76 -13.72
C GLY A 91 -14.62 3.63 -13.39
N ALA A 92 -14.94 4.60 -14.25
CA ALA A 92 -15.99 5.60 -14.00
C ALA A 92 -17.36 5.00 -13.65
N GLN A 93 -17.74 3.87 -14.27
CA GLN A 93 -19.00 3.18 -13.99
C GLN A 93 -19.03 2.62 -12.56
N THR A 94 -17.97 1.95 -12.13
CA THR A 94 -17.82 1.40 -10.76
C THR A 94 -17.83 2.53 -9.73
N GLN A 95 -17.08 3.59 -9.99
CA GLN A 95 -17.03 4.75 -9.10
C GLN A 95 -18.40 5.43 -8.95
N ALA A 96 -19.14 5.63 -10.05
CA ALA A 96 -20.51 6.18 -10.01
C ALA A 96 -21.47 5.27 -9.23
N ALA A 97 -21.35 3.94 -9.38
CA ALA A 97 -22.18 2.99 -8.64
C ALA A 97 -21.89 3.03 -7.13
N LEU A 98 -20.63 3.18 -6.71
CA LEU A 98 -20.26 3.34 -5.29
C LEU A 98 -20.80 4.65 -4.71
N GLN A 99 -20.70 5.75 -5.44
CA GLN A 99 -21.22 7.06 -5.02
C GLN A 99 -22.74 7.07 -4.80
N GLN A 100 -23.50 6.15 -5.44
CA GLN A 100 -24.93 5.95 -5.17
C GLN A 100 -25.20 5.23 -3.84
N LEU A 101 -24.18 4.57 -3.26
CA LEU A 101 -24.32 3.85 -1.99
C LEU A 101 -23.96 4.75 -0.80
N ALA A 102 -22.86 5.50 -0.90
CA ALA A 102 -22.37 6.43 0.12
C ALA A 102 -21.34 7.41 -0.45
N PRO A 103 -21.00 8.50 0.27
CA PRO A 103 -19.85 9.34 -0.03
C PRO A 103 -18.60 8.49 -0.27
N THR A 104 -18.01 8.62 -1.45
CA THR A 104 -16.87 7.78 -1.86
C THR A 104 -15.60 8.61 -1.98
N HIS A 105 -14.60 8.28 -1.17
CA HIS A 105 -13.28 8.89 -1.17
C HIS A 105 -12.35 8.08 -2.05
N VAL A 106 -11.91 8.67 -3.17
CA VAL A 106 -10.99 8.02 -4.10
C VAL A 106 -9.55 8.32 -3.68
N LEU A 107 -8.81 7.28 -3.35
CA LEU A 107 -7.40 7.34 -2.98
C LEU A 107 -6.53 7.08 -4.21
N ALA A 108 -6.44 8.08 -5.08
CA ALA A 108 -5.60 7.99 -6.27
C ALA A 108 -4.13 7.84 -5.88
N PHE A 109 -3.42 6.92 -6.56
CA PHE A 109 -2.04 6.61 -6.29
C PHE A 109 -1.27 6.32 -7.58
N SER A 110 -0.04 6.85 -7.66
CA SER A 110 0.88 6.61 -8.76
C SER A 110 2.28 6.27 -8.22
N PRO A 111 2.93 5.21 -8.70
CA PRO A 111 4.32 4.91 -8.31
C PRO A 111 5.28 6.07 -8.55
N ALA A 112 5.07 6.87 -9.61
CA ALA A 112 5.89 8.04 -9.94
C ALA A 112 5.69 9.23 -8.97
N GLN A 113 4.57 9.26 -8.25
CA GLN A 113 4.23 10.27 -7.24
C GLN A 113 4.06 9.61 -5.85
N TYR A 114 4.83 8.57 -5.58
CA TYR A 114 4.62 7.69 -4.43
C TYR A 114 4.45 8.46 -3.11
N TRP A 115 5.46 9.24 -2.72
CA TRP A 115 5.46 9.92 -1.43
C TRP A 115 4.43 11.05 -1.31
N PRO A 116 4.25 11.94 -2.31
CA PRO A 116 3.17 12.91 -2.32
C PRO A 116 1.78 12.27 -2.20
N ASP A 117 1.50 11.23 -2.99
CA ASP A 117 0.22 10.53 -2.98
C ASP A 117 -0.02 9.79 -1.66
N PHE A 118 1.00 9.11 -1.14
CA PHE A 118 0.95 8.43 0.15
C PHE A 118 0.55 9.40 1.29
N LYS A 119 1.23 10.54 1.39
CA LYS A 119 0.93 11.55 2.41
C LYS A 119 -0.49 12.10 2.26
N ARG A 120 -0.87 12.48 1.05
CA ARG A 120 -2.22 12.99 0.77
C ARG A 120 -3.29 11.98 1.18
N ASN A 121 -3.13 10.72 0.79
CA ASN A 121 -4.10 9.67 1.07
C ASN A 121 -4.18 9.36 2.57
N ALA A 122 -3.05 9.28 3.28
CA ALA A 122 -3.03 9.07 4.72
C ALA A 122 -3.76 10.20 5.48
N LEU A 123 -3.54 11.45 5.12
CA LEU A 123 -4.23 12.59 5.70
C LEU A 123 -5.72 12.63 5.34
N ALA A 124 -6.09 12.28 4.11
CA ALA A 124 -7.49 12.19 3.67
C ALA A 124 -8.27 11.12 4.44
N VAL A 125 -7.62 10.00 4.79
CA VAL A 125 -8.22 8.96 5.63
C VAL A 125 -8.34 9.43 7.10
N ALA A 126 -7.39 10.21 7.60
CA ALA A 126 -7.36 10.68 8.98
C ALA A 126 -8.38 11.80 9.28
N ALA A 127 -8.62 12.68 8.30
CA ALA A 127 -9.40 13.91 8.47
C ALA A 127 -10.83 13.71 9.03
N PRO A 128 -11.65 12.74 8.54
CA PRO A 128 -12.99 12.52 9.08
C PRO A 128 -13.03 12.12 10.56
N TYR A 129 -11.89 11.66 11.09
CA TYR A 129 -11.76 11.19 12.48
C TYR A 129 -10.98 12.17 13.38
N ALA A 130 -10.68 13.37 12.88
CA ALA A 130 -9.84 14.36 13.58
C ALA A 130 -8.48 13.79 14.04
N LYS A 131 -7.89 12.90 13.21
CA LYS A 131 -6.61 12.21 13.46
C LYS A 131 -5.45 12.77 12.62
N GLU A 132 -5.61 13.92 11.98
CA GLU A 132 -4.58 14.48 11.09
C GLU A 132 -3.26 14.73 11.82
N ALA A 133 -3.32 15.19 13.09
CA ALA A 133 -2.12 15.39 13.89
C ALA A 133 -1.36 14.09 14.16
N LEU A 134 -2.07 12.99 14.45
CA LEU A 134 -1.47 11.67 14.63
C LEU A 134 -0.92 11.13 13.31
N ALA A 135 -1.67 11.25 12.21
CA ALA A 135 -1.21 10.86 10.89
C ALA A 135 0.06 11.64 10.49
N GLN A 136 0.10 12.95 10.73
CA GLN A 136 1.28 13.78 10.45
C GLN A 136 2.48 13.36 11.30
N GLN A 137 2.27 13.02 12.57
CA GLN A 137 3.34 12.50 13.44
C GLN A 137 3.92 11.19 12.87
N ARG A 138 3.07 10.25 12.43
CA ARG A 138 3.50 9.00 11.79
C ARG A 138 4.25 9.26 10.49
N LEU A 139 3.73 10.15 9.64
CA LEU A 139 4.38 10.56 8.39
C LEU A 139 5.75 11.19 8.63
N ASN A 140 5.92 11.98 9.66
CA ASN A 140 7.21 12.57 10.02
C ASN A 140 8.23 11.49 10.45
N GLY A 141 7.79 10.47 11.21
CA GLY A 141 8.63 9.32 11.57
C GLY A 141 9.08 8.53 10.34
N LEU A 142 8.16 8.24 9.41
CA LEU A 142 8.49 7.57 8.14
C LEU A 142 9.46 8.42 7.30
N GLN A 143 9.28 9.74 7.24
CA GLN A 143 10.19 10.63 6.52
C GLN A 143 11.61 10.60 7.10
N GLN A 144 11.75 10.54 8.42
CA GLN A 144 13.07 10.42 9.07
C GLN A 144 13.76 9.11 8.68
N GLN A 145 13.03 8.00 8.68
CA GLN A 145 13.56 6.70 8.24
C GLN A 145 13.93 6.70 6.75
N ILE A 146 13.07 7.25 5.89
CA ILE A 146 13.36 7.43 4.46
C ILE A 146 14.68 8.21 4.29
N THR A 147 14.86 9.32 5.02
CA THR A 147 16.07 10.13 4.94
C THR A 147 17.31 9.33 5.34
N ALA A 148 17.25 8.58 6.45
CA ALA A 148 18.35 7.74 6.91
C ALA A 148 18.68 6.63 5.90
N LEU A 149 17.67 5.93 5.37
CA LEU A 149 17.85 4.89 4.36
C LEU A 149 18.44 5.44 3.06
N THR A 150 17.98 6.61 2.61
CA THR A 150 18.52 7.26 1.41
C THR A 150 20.00 7.61 1.57
N GLN A 151 20.42 8.03 2.75
CA GLN A 151 21.84 8.27 3.04
C GLN A 151 22.65 6.96 2.99
N ASN A 152 22.13 5.88 3.57
CA ASN A 152 22.78 4.56 3.53
C ASN A 152 22.91 4.02 2.10
N THR A 153 21.82 4.07 1.32
CA THR A 153 21.83 3.61 -0.06
C THR A 153 22.74 4.45 -0.97
N ALA A 154 22.90 5.74 -0.68
CA ALA A 154 23.80 6.63 -1.40
C ALA A 154 25.27 6.36 -1.08
N SER A 155 25.61 5.94 0.15
CA SER A 155 26.98 5.59 0.55
C SER A 155 27.48 4.30 -0.09
N GLU A 156 26.58 3.36 -0.37
CA GLU A 156 26.86 2.10 -1.07
C GLU A 156 25.89 1.92 -2.25
N PRO A 157 26.10 2.62 -3.36
CA PRO A 157 25.14 2.63 -4.46
C PRO A 157 25.10 1.30 -5.19
N ARG A 158 24.16 0.44 -4.81
CA ARG A 158 23.87 -0.83 -5.45
C ARG A 158 22.54 -0.74 -6.22
N SER A 159 22.52 -1.30 -7.41
CA SER A 159 21.27 -1.48 -8.15
C SER A 159 20.49 -2.68 -7.58
N LEU A 160 19.20 -2.51 -7.35
CA LEU A 160 18.32 -3.53 -6.81
C LEU A 160 17.29 -3.94 -7.86
N LEU A 161 17.19 -5.24 -8.14
CA LEU A 161 16.09 -5.83 -8.90
C LEU A 161 15.12 -6.52 -7.93
N VAL A 162 13.83 -6.21 -8.03
CA VAL A 162 12.78 -6.93 -7.29
C VAL A 162 11.92 -7.70 -8.27
N LEU A 163 11.82 -9.00 -8.08
CA LEU A 163 11.01 -9.92 -8.89
C LEU A 163 9.90 -10.53 -8.04
N GLU A 164 8.74 -10.70 -8.64
CA GLU A 164 7.70 -11.55 -8.10
C GLU A 164 7.88 -12.97 -8.62
N HIS A 165 7.71 -13.94 -7.73
CA HIS A 165 7.69 -15.35 -8.08
C HIS A 165 6.29 -15.90 -7.85
N LYS A 166 5.77 -16.66 -8.83
CA LYS A 166 4.52 -17.39 -8.70
C LYS A 166 4.56 -18.65 -9.56
N GLN A 167 4.37 -19.82 -8.93
CA GLN A 167 4.27 -21.12 -9.63
C GLN A 167 5.46 -21.39 -10.57
N GLY A 168 6.68 -21.10 -10.15
CA GLY A 168 7.89 -21.34 -10.96
C GLY A 168 8.24 -20.21 -11.96
N HIS A 169 7.43 -19.18 -12.07
CA HIS A 169 7.63 -18.05 -12.99
C HIS A 169 8.07 -16.80 -12.23
N TYR A 170 9.09 -16.13 -12.74
CA TYR A 170 9.56 -14.84 -12.23
C TYR A 170 9.01 -13.71 -13.09
N ARG A 171 8.54 -12.63 -12.48
CA ARG A 171 7.97 -11.48 -13.19
C ARG A 171 8.56 -10.17 -12.67
N TRP A 172 8.91 -9.31 -13.60
CA TRP A 172 9.12 -7.91 -13.36
C TRP A 172 7.79 -7.16 -13.44
N GLN A 173 7.43 -6.43 -12.38
CA GLN A 173 6.20 -5.64 -12.30
C GLN A 173 6.53 -4.16 -12.35
N ALA A 174 6.55 -3.58 -13.53
CA ALA A 174 6.97 -2.20 -13.76
C ALA A 174 6.07 -1.15 -13.08
N GLN A 175 4.81 -1.48 -12.84
CA GLN A 175 3.80 -0.57 -12.27
C GLN A 175 3.40 -0.90 -10.82
N ALA A 176 4.08 -1.85 -10.19
CA ALA A 176 3.81 -2.12 -8.77
C ALA A 176 4.15 -0.91 -7.90
N ALA A 177 3.34 -0.65 -6.87
CA ALA A 177 3.51 0.50 -5.99
C ALA A 177 4.92 0.54 -5.37
N TYR A 178 5.45 -0.61 -4.93
CA TYR A 178 6.78 -0.69 -4.31
C TYR A 178 7.92 -0.23 -5.21
N GLN A 179 7.76 -0.21 -6.55
CA GLN A 179 8.77 0.36 -7.43
C GLN A 179 8.94 1.87 -7.20
N GLY A 180 7.85 2.57 -6.91
CA GLY A 180 7.89 3.98 -6.53
C GLY A 180 8.62 4.20 -5.21
N LEU A 181 8.38 3.36 -4.19
CA LEU A 181 9.12 3.42 -2.93
C LEU A 181 10.62 3.23 -3.16
N LEU A 182 11.01 2.18 -3.85
CA LEU A 182 12.43 1.83 -4.01
C LEU A 182 13.19 2.85 -4.86
N TYR A 183 12.62 3.27 -5.97
CA TYR A 183 13.35 4.06 -6.96
C TYR A 183 13.08 5.55 -6.92
N GLU A 184 11.84 5.98 -6.58
CA GLU A 184 11.50 7.41 -6.56
C GLU A 184 11.66 8.02 -5.15
N VAL A 185 11.45 7.23 -4.09
CA VAL A 185 11.53 7.72 -2.70
C VAL A 185 12.90 7.43 -2.08
N LEU A 186 13.37 6.19 -2.15
CA LEU A 186 14.65 5.76 -1.56
C LEU A 186 15.85 5.97 -2.50
N HIS A 187 15.61 6.38 -3.74
CA HIS A 187 16.64 6.62 -4.77
C HIS A 187 17.60 5.45 -4.98
N ILE A 188 17.13 4.23 -4.73
CA ILE A 188 17.91 3.02 -4.99
C ILE A 188 18.16 2.95 -6.50
N LYS A 189 19.40 2.65 -6.86
CA LYS A 189 19.79 2.57 -8.27
C LYS A 189 18.98 1.48 -9.00
N ARG A 190 18.44 1.82 -10.16
CA ARG A 190 17.81 0.84 -11.04
C ARG A 190 18.87 0.01 -11.76
N PRO A 191 18.67 -1.30 -11.96
CA PRO A 191 19.44 -2.06 -12.92
C PRO A 191 19.39 -1.44 -14.33
N VAL A 192 20.43 -1.65 -15.11
CA VAL A 192 20.47 -1.13 -16.49
C VAL A 192 19.42 -1.83 -17.36
N ASN A 193 18.92 -1.13 -18.37
CA ASN A 193 18.00 -1.68 -19.37
C ASN A 193 16.69 -2.28 -18.84
N LEU A 194 16.25 -1.92 -17.61
CA LEU A 194 14.95 -2.36 -17.10
C LEU A 194 13.81 -1.84 -18.00
N PRO A 195 12.89 -2.72 -18.45
CA PRO A 195 11.79 -2.32 -19.31
C PRO A 195 10.75 -1.51 -18.54
N LYS A 196 10.05 -0.62 -19.26
CA LYS A 196 8.91 0.16 -18.72
C LYS A 196 7.63 -0.67 -18.60
N GLN A 197 7.60 -1.88 -19.16
CA GLN A 197 6.47 -2.79 -19.14
C GLN A 197 6.77 -4.01 -18.28
N SER A 198 5.74 -4.54 -17.63
CA SER A 198 5.85 -5.80 -16.89
C SER A 198 6.06 -6.97 -17.86
N LEU A 199 6.92 -7.89 -17.48
CA LEU A 199 7.19 -9.09 -18.28
C LEU A 199 7.62 -10.28 -17.42
N GLU A 200 7.53 -11.47 -18.02
CA GLU A 200 8.11 -12.68 -17.45
C GLU A 200 9.64 -12.66 -17.63
N VAL A 201 10.36 -12.95 -16.54
CA VAL A 201 11.80 -12.80 -16.46
C VAL A 201 12.47 -14.15 -16.67
N THR A 202 13.42 -14.17 -17.60
CA THR A 202 14.30 -15.30 -17.86
C THR A 202 15.71 -15.01 -17.32
N GLN A 203 16.54 -16.04 -17.28
CA GLN A 203 17.97 -15.91 -16.97
C GLN A 203 18.67 -14.86 -17.85
N ALA A 204 18.38 -14.85 -19.16
CA ALA A 204 18.96 -13.88 -20.09
C ALA A 204 18.63 -12.43 -19.73
N HIS A 205 17.42 -12.17 -19.23
CA HIS A 205 17.04 -10.83 -18.77
C HIS A 205 17.87 -10.39 -17.57
N ILE A 206 18.10 -11.26 -16.56
CA ILE A 206 18.91 -10.94 -15.39
C ILE A 206 20.36 -10.66 -15.82
N GLN A 207 20.91 -11.46 -16.73
CA GLN A 207 22.23 -11.24 -17.29
C GLN A 207 22.34 -9.91 -18.05
N GLN A 208 21.30 -9.53 -18.79
CA GLN A 208 21.24 -8.25 -19.50
C GLN A 208 21.12 -7.04 -18.57
N TRP A 209 20.37 -7.17 -17.47
CA TRP A 209 20.09 -6.07 -16.55
C TRP A 209 21.18 -5.85 -15.50
N GLN A 210 22.02 -6.86 -15.26
CA GLN A 210 23.18 -6.78 -14.37
C GLN A 210 22.87 -6.12 -13.01
N PRO A 211 21.87 -6.60 -12.22
CA PRO A 211 21.59 -6.03 -10.91
C PRO A 211 22.73 -6.31 -9.93
N ASP A 212 22.99 -5.37 -9.00
CA ASP A 212 23.94 -5.56 -7.89
C ASP A 212 23.35 -6.32 -6.71
N ALA A 213 22.03 -6.34 -6.59
CA ALA A 213 21.25 -7.12 -5.63
C ALA A 213 19.91 -7.54 -6.24
N LEU A 214 19.38 -8.68 -5.80
CA LEU A 214 18.12 -9.22 -6.26
C LEU A 214 17.25 -9.60 -5.06
N CYS A 215 16.01 -9.13 -5.05
CA CYS A 215 15.00 -9.54 -4.09
C CYS A 215 13.88 -10.29 -4.79
N VAL A 216 13.33 -11.29 -4.11
CA VAL A 216 12.18 -12.07 -4.59
C VAL A 216 11.03 -11.95 -3.63
N ILE A 217 9.86 -11.62 -4.16
CA ILE A 217 8.57 -11.66 -3.46
C ILE A 217 7.87 -12.92 -3.92
N ASP A 218 7.76 -13.93 -3.06
CA ASP A 218 7.09 -15.17 -3.41
C ASP A 218 5.58 -15.09 -3.17
N LEU A 219 4.82 -15.04 -4.25
CA LEU A 219 3.36 -15.02 -4.26
C LEU A 219 2.75 -16.42 -4.42
N SER A 220 3.55 -17.48 -4.39
CA SER A 220 3.06 -18.87 -4.52
C SER A 220 2.37 -19.36 -3.26
N ALA A 221 2.38 -18.56 -2.19
CA ALA A 221 2.06 -18.96 -0.83
C ALA A 221 0.64 -19.48 -0.63
N GLY A 222 0.58 -20.75 -0.22
CA GLY A 222 -0.46 -21.35 0.61
C GLY A 222 0.19 -21.87 1.90
N PRO A 223 -0.56 -22.38 2.86
CA PRO A 223 -0.04 -22.87 4.15
C PRO A 223 0.98 -24.03 4.05
N ASN A 224 1.18 -24.59 2.86
CA ASN A 224 2.14 -25.67 2.56
C ASN A 224 3.27 -25.20 1.64
N GLN A 225 3.74 -23.98 1.80
CA GLN A 225 4.73 -23.35 0.92
C GLN A 225 6.04 -24.12 0.92
N GLN A 226 6.38 -24.71 -0.23
CA GLN A 226 7.76 -25.09 -0.52
C GLN A 226 8.56 -23.81 -0.69
N SER A 227 9.75 -23.73 -0.09
CA SER A 227 10.68 -22.63 -0.31
C SER A 227 10.90 -22.44 -1.81
N VAL A 228 10.88 -21.19 -2.28
CA VAL A 228 11.23 -20.90 -3.67
C VAL A 228 12.56 -21.52 -3.99
N ASP A 229 12.61 -22.35 -5.02
CA ASP A 229 13.87 -22.85 -5.54
C ASP A 229 14.63 -21.70 -6.22
N VAL A 230 15.51 -21.07 -5.47
CA VAL A 230 16.37 -19.98 -5.97
C VAL A 230 17.52 -20.50 -6.84
N SER A 231 17.67 -21.81 -7.02
CA SER A 231 18.76 -22.41 -7.82
C SER A 231 18.77 -21.88 -9.27
N VAL A 232 17.58 -21.66 -9.85
CA VAL A 232 17.44 -21.02 -11.18
C VAL A 232 18.01 -19.61 -11.19
N LEU A 233 17.80 -18.85 -10.11
CA LEU A 233 18.36 -17.51 -9.94
C LEU A 233 19.85 -17.57 -9.64
N GLU A 234 20.30 -18.53 -8.85
CA GLU A 234 21.72 -18.74 -8.56
C GLU A 234 22.51 -19.13 -9.82
N GLU A 235 21.93 -19.90 -10.73
CA GLU A 235 22.56 -20.21 -12.00
C GLU A 235 22.67 -18.94 -12.89
N ALA A 236 21.60 -18.14 -12.96
CA ALA A 236 21.65 -16.82 -13.61
C ALA A 236 22.70 -15.90 -12.96
N ALA A 237 22.89 -16.06 -11.67
CA ALA A 237 23.78 -15.36 -10.80
C ALA A 237 25.26 -15.60 -11.06
N ARG A 238 25.64 -16.80 -11.42
CA ARG A 238 27.06 -17.15 -11.65
C ARG A 238 27.72 -16.24 -12.68
N THR A 239 26.92 -15.65 -13.57
CA THR A 239 27.35 -14.72 -14.60
C THR A 239 27.06 -13.26 -14.30
N THR A 240 26.47 -12.97 -13.13
CA THR A 240 26.08 -11.63 -12.72
C THR A 240 26.77 -11.26 -11.39
N PRO A 241 27.57 -10.17 -11.31
CA PRO A 241 28.41 -9.84 -10.14
C PRO A 241 27.62 -9.77 -8.80
N ALA A 242 26.39 -9.33 -8.84
CA ALA A 242 25.50 -9.23 -7.69
C ALA A 242 25.26 -10.55 -6.98
N LEU A 243 25.17 -11.59 -7.74
CA LEU A 243 24.73 -12.89 -7.29
C LEU A 243 25.94 -13.72 -6.85
N ALA A 244 27.10 -13.47 -7.44
CA ALA A 244 28.37 -14.02 -6.97
C ALA A 244 28.68 -13.64 -5.49
N ALA A 245 28.06 -12.57 -4.98
CA ALA A 245 28.22 -12.10 -3.60
C ALA A 245 27.11 -12.59 -2.63
N GLY A 246 26.24 -13.52 -3.03
CA GLY A 246 25.15 -14.03 -2.18
C GLY A 246 24.06 -12.98 -1.88
N ARG A 247 23.87 -12.02 -2.76
CA ARG A 247 22.93 -10.89 -2.57
C ARG A 247 21.53 -11.18 -3.14
N ILE A 248 21.08 -12.44 -3.04
CA ILE A 248 19.67 -12.80 -3.27
C ILE A 248 18.99 -12.84 -1.93
N LYS A 249 17.91 -12.09 -1.77
CA LYS A 249 17.11 -12.04 -0.55
C LYS A 249 15.64 -12.29 -0.86
N MET A 250 14.98 -13.02 0.04
CA MET A 250 13.53 -13.15 0.03
C MET A 250 12.91 -11.98 0.79
N LEU A 251 11.93 -11.33 0.18
CA LEU A 251 11.09 -10.33 0.85
C LEU A 251 9.81 -11.02 1.35
N ASN A 252 9.30 -10.55 2.48
CA ASN A 252 8.02 -11.05 2.98
C ASN A 252 6.89 -10.60 2.04
N PRO A 253 6.19 -11.53 1.34
CA PRO A 253 5.17 -11.16 0.37
C PRO A 253 4.01 -10.36 0.97
N GLN A 254 3.80 -10.45 2.28
CA GLN A 254 2.75 -9.71 2.98
C GLN A 254 3.07 -8.22 3.13
N HIS A 255 4.36 -7.84 3.12
CA HIS A 255 4.79 -6.44 3.20
C HIS A 255 4.85 -5.76 1.83
N TRP A 256 4.91 -6.54 0.74
CA TRP A 256 5.21 -6.05 -0.62
C TRP A 256 4.08 -6.33 -1.62
N PRO A 257 2.83 -5.87 -1.35
CA PRO A 257 1.76 -5.98 -2.34
C PRO A 257 2.06 -5.10 -3.58
N GLN A 258 1.46 -5.44 -4.70
CA GLN A 258 1.55 -4.60 -5.92
C GLN A 258 0.86 -3.24 -5.75
N THR A 259 -0.13 -3.16 -4.86
CA THR A 259 -0.91 -1.96 -4.55
C THR A 259 -0.20 -1.09 -3.49
N ALA A 260 -0.70 0.13 -3.32
CA ALA A 260 -0.25 1.01 -2.24
C ALA A 260 -0.49 0.38 -0.86
N VAL A 261 0.38 0.69 0.08
CA VAL A 261 0.26 0.34 1.49
C VAL A 261 -0.16 1.56 2.32
N GLY A 262 -0.60 1.35 3.55
CA GLY A 262 -0.84 2.43 4.52
C GLY A 262 0.35 2.67 5.45
N LEU A 263 0.07 3.31 6.59
CA LEU A 263 1.11 3.76 7.53
C LEU A 263 1.94 2.61 8.11
N GLN A 264 1.29 1.47 8.45
CA GLN A 264 1.99 0.31 9.00
C GLN A 264 2.75 -0.45 7.91
N GLY A 265 2.14 -0.67 6.75
CA GLY A 265 2.77 -1.36 5.63
C GLY A 265 4.03 -0.63 5.13
N MET A 266 4.00 0.70 5.08
CA MET A 266 5.17 1.51 4.75
C MET A 266 6.30 1.29 5.76
N GLN A 267 5.98 1.27 7.07
CA GLN A 267 6.96 0.96 8.11
C GLN A 267 7.61 -0.40 7.88
N LEU A 268 6.80 -1.43 7.61
CA LEU A 268 7.29 -2.79 7.35
C LEU A 268 8.21 -2.85 6.11
N GLN A 269 7.86 -2.13 5.04
CA GLN A 269 8.69 -2.05 3.84
C GLN A 269 10.03 -1.35 4.11
N LEU A 270 10.04 -0.23 4.85
CA LEU A 270 11.27 0.47 5.22
C LEU A 270 12.16 -0.40 6.12
N ASP A 271 11.58 -1.14 7.06
CA ASP A 271 12.31 -2.07 7.93
C ASP A 271 12.94 -3.23 7.13
N ASP A 272 12.25 -3.75 6.12
CA ASP A 272 12.78 -4.77 5.23
C ASP A 272 13.95 -4.22 4.40
N VAL A 273 13.83 -3.01 3.84
CA VAL A 273 14.92 -2.36 3.09
C VAL A 273 16.13 -2.11 3.98
N ALA A 274 15.94 -1.69 5.24
CA ALA A 274 17.03 -1.47 6.18
C ALA A 274 17.90 -2.73 6.43
N ARG A 275 17.33 -3.92 6.24
CA ARG A 275 18.05 -5.21 6.38
C ARG A 275 18.83 -5.62 5.12
N LEU A 276 18.62 -4.92 4.01
CA LEU A 276 19.29 -5.20 2.75
C LEU A 276 20.62 -4.46 2.61
N TRP A 277 20.79 -3.36 3.34
CA TRP A 277 21.96 -2.48 3.41
C TRP A 277 22.60 -2.53 4.78
#